data_c09b3af176515a8e1c387055072b3cf7
#
_entry.id   c09b3af176515a8e1c387055072b3cf7
#
_cell.length_a   1.000
_cell.length_b   1.000
_cell.length_c   1.000
_cell.angle_alpha   90.00
_cell.angle_beta   90.00
_cell.angle_gamma   90.00
#
_symmetry.space_group_name_H-M   'P 1'
#
loop_
_entity.id
_entity.type
_entity.pdbx_description
1 polymer ?
#
loop_
_entity_poly.entity_id
_entity_poly.type
_entity_poly.pdbx_seq_one_letter_code
_entity_poly.pdbx_strand_id
1 'polypeptide(L)'
;CAAHVPYDYIYVLSNTQKYGGGGIFNFYGISAAHHPTRTGKIYVHEFGHLLLGLGDEYVGTTSYDDMYARDIEPWEANLTTLVGFEDKFWKAMVPAGTPVPTPDTPEYEGGVGVFEGGGYAAKGVYRPWRNCLMNNLHRTDEFCPVCTKAICDYIEFLCR
;
A
#
# COMPACT_ATOMS: atom_id res chain seq x y z
N CYS A 1 8.96 -15.69 22.92
CA CYS A 1 9.89 -16.69 22.38
C CYS A 1 10.98 -16.07 21.51
N ALA A 2 10.77 -14.93 20.87
CA ALA A 2 11.77 -14.26 20.03
C ALA A 2 12.79 -13.40 20.80
N ALA A 3 12.59 -13.15 22.10
CA ALA A 3 13.39 -12.23 22.91
C ALA A 3 14.92 -12.57 23.01
N HIS A 4 15.31 -13.76 22.61
CA HIS A 4 16.70 -14.23 22.68
C HIS A 4 17.29 -14.57 21.29
N VAL A 5 16.58 -14.22 20.22
CA VAL A 5 17.00 -14.48 18.84
C VAL A 5 17.06 -13.15 18.10
N PRO A 6 18.16 -12.83 17.38
CA PRO A 6 18.18 -11.67 16.51
C PRO A 6 17.09 -11.79 15.43
N TYR A 7 16.32 -10.74 15.22
CA TYR A 7 15.30 -10.68 14.16
C TYR A 7 15.14 -9.24 13.69
N ASP A 8 14.83 -9.06 12.42
CA ASP A 8 14.47 -7.77 11.85
C ASP A 8 12.96 -7.53 11.98
N TYR A 9 12.17 -8.59 11.74
CA TYR A 9 10.70 -8.51 11.75
C TYR A 9 10.07 -9.72 12.43
N ILE A 10 8.89 -9.50 13.01
CA ILE A 10 8.04 -10.57 13.56
C ILE A 10 6.78 -10.65 12.70
N TYR A 11 6.48 -11.84 12.19
CA TYR A 11 5.23 -12.09 11.48
C TYR A 11 4.48 -13.27 12.10
N VAL A 12 3.22 -13.06 12.46
CA VAL A 12 2.38 -14.04 13.13
C VAL A 12 1.40 -14.64 12.13
N LEU A 13 1.51 -15.93 11.87
CA LEU A 13 0.50 -16.67 11.12
C LEU A 13 -0.54 -17.24 12.09
N SER A 14 -1.71 -16.63 12.12
CA SER A 14 -2.81 -17.06 12.97
C SER A 14 -3.49 -18.30 12.41
N ASN A 15 -3.58 -19.35 13.21
CA ASN A 15 -4.24 -20.61 12.82
C ASN A 15 -5.76 -20.45 12.74
N THR A 16 -6.23 -19.74 11.73
CA THR A 16 -7.65 -19.44 11.51
C THR A 16 -7.97 -19.36 10.02
N GLN A 17 -9.23 -19.65 9.66
CA GLN A 17 -9.78 -19.42 8.33
C GLN A 17 -10.48 -18.06 8.18
N LYS A 18 -10.63 -17.34 9.28
CA LYS A 18 -11.26 -16.01 9.26
C LYS A 18 -10.39 -15.05 8.47
N TYR A 19 -10.99 -14.42 7.44
CA TYR A 19 -10.30 -13.40 6.65
C TYR A 19 -9.84 -12.24 7.53
N GLY A 20 -8.58 -11.83 7.37
CA GLY A 20 -8.03 -10.67 8.04
C GLY A 20 -6.51 -10.76 8.22
N GLY A 21 -5.94 -9.62 8.43
CA GLY A 21 -4.53 -9.41 8.72
C GLY A 21 -4.32 -8.01 9.29
N GLY A 22 -3.08 -7.65 9.51
CA GLY A 22 -2.62 -6.33 9.93
C GLY A 22 -1.11 -6.27 9.89
N GLY A 23 -0.55 -5.22 9.33
CA GLY A 23 0.89 -4.92 9.35
C GLY A 23 1.14 -3.58 10.00
N ILE A 24 2.00 -3.52 11.01
CA ILE A 24 2.43 -2.28 11.64
C ILE A 24 3.89 -2.05 11.28
N PHE A 25 4.14 -0.94 10.60
CA PHE A 25 5.47 -0.59 10.12
C PHE A 25 6.53 -0.72 11.21
N ASN A 26 7.60 -1.43 10.88
CA ASN A 26 8.75 -1.67 11.74
C ASN A 26 8.42 -2.26 13.13
N PHE A 27 7.30 -2.99 13.26
CA PHE A 27 6.90 -3.59 14.51
C PHE A 27 6.53 -5.07 14.35
N TYR A 28 5.32 -5.39 13.90
CA TYR A 28 4.92 -6.77 13.59
C TYR A 28 3.83 -6.84 12.53
N GLY A 29 3.73 -8.01 11.89
CA GLY A 29 2.61 -8.35 11.01
C GLY A 29 1.87 -9.58 11.51
N ILE A 30 0.61 -9.68 11.14
CA ILE A 30 -0.24 -10.84 11.41
C ILE A 30 -1.15 -11.10 10.21
N SER A 31 -1.39 -12.37 9.89
CA SER A 31 -2.43 -12.75 8.93
C SER A 31 -3.03 -14.12 9.23
N ALA A 32 -4.20 -14.40 8.66
CA ALA A 32 -4.84 -15.70 8.71
C ALA A 32 -4.02 -16.72 7.89
N ALA A 33 -3.67 -17.85 8.51
CA ALA A 33 -2.84 -18.89 7.88
C ALA A 33 -3.63 -19.85 6.97
N HIS A 34 -4.95 -19.93 7.12
CA HIS A 34 -5.77 -20.94 6.46
C HIS A 34 -6.95 -20.39 5.65
N HIS A 35 -6.89 -19.15 5.19
CA HIS A 35 -7.91 -18.66 4.27
C HIS A 35 -7.80 -19.39 2.92
N PRO A 36 -8.87 -20.03 2.42
CA PRO A 36 -8.79 -21.03 1.34
C PRO A 36 -8.17 -20.53 0.04
N THR A 37 -8.32 -19.24 -0.27
CA THR A 37 -7.92 -18.67 -1.56
C THR A 37 -6.99 -17.46 -1.47
N ARG A 38 -6.70 -16.94 -0.27
CA ARG A 38 -6.06 -15.64 -0.12
C ARG A 38 -4.95 -15.55 0.90
N THR A 39 -4.60 -16.65 1.58
CA THR A 39 -3.57 -16.62 2.63
C THR A 39 -2.28 -15.96 2.14
N GLY A 40 -1.77 -16.36 0.99
CA GLY A 40 -0.54 -15.78 0.43
C GLY A 40 -0.67 -14.29 0.10
N LYS A 41 -1.81 -13.87 -0.48
CA LYS A 41 -2.05 -12.47 -0.83
C LYS A 41 -2.18 -11.60 0.41
N ILE A 42 -2.91 -12.06 1.43
CA ILE A 42 -3.03 -11.35 2.71
C ILE A 42 -1.64 -11.20 3.34
N TYR A 43 -0.87 -12.30 3.40
CA TYR A 43 0.48 -12.27 3.93
C TYR A 43 1.36 -11.21 3.26
N VAL A 44 1.40 -11.19 1.93
CA VAL A 44 2.24 -10.27 1.15
C VAL A 44 1.76 -8.83 1.28
N HIS A 45 0.44 -8.60 1.32
CA HIS A 45 -0.17 -7.28 1.56
C HIS A 45 0.26 -6.73 2.93
N GLU A 46 0.05 -7.51 4.00
CA GLU A 46 0.41 -7.09 5.37
C GLU A 46 1.93 -6.93 5.55
N PHE A 47 2.71 -7.70 4.79
CA PHE A 47 4.16 -7.54 4.76
C PHE A 47 4.57 -6.22 4.09
N GLY A 48 3.82 -5.74 3.12
CA GLY A 48 3.99 -4.40 2.54
C GLY A 48 3.85 -3.29 3.57
N HIS A 49 2.86 -3.38 4.48
CA HIS A 49 2.75 -2.46 5.61
C HIS A 49 3.93 -2.61 6.58
N LEU A 50 4.22 -3.84 6.99
CA LEU A 50 5.25 -4.13 7.99
C LEU A 50 6.64 -3.67 7.57
N LEU A 51 7.07 -4.03 6.34
CA LEU A 51 8.42 -3.80 5.84
C LEU A 51 8.65 -2.35 5.41
N LEU A 52 7.66 -1.75 4.76
CA LEU A 52 7.82 -0.49 4.01
C LEU A 52 6.90 0.61 4.48
N GLY A 53 5.93 0.28 5.35
CA GLY A 53 4.88 1.22 5.68
C GLY A 53 4.08 1.68 4.47
N LEU A 54 3.84 0.80 3.50
CA LEU A 54 2.91 1.10 2.42
C LEU A 54 1.53 1.34 3.00
N GLY A 55 0.83 2.35 2.52
CA GLY A 55 -0.55 2.62 2.90
C GLY A 55 -1.52 1.72 2.12
N ASP A 56 -2.70 1.50 2.72
CA ASP A 56 -3.82 0.89 2.00
C ASP A 56 -4.31 1.80 0.88
N GLU A 57 -4.43 1.28 -0.32
CA GLU A 57 -4.89 2.05 -1.49
C GLU A 57 -6.41 1.96 -1.71
N TYR A 58 -7.14 1.26 -0.84
CA TYR A 58 -8.59 1.13 -0.95
C TYR A 58 -9.34 2.18 -0.12
N VAL A 59 -10.61 2.36 -0.49
CA VAL A 59 -11.56 3.21 0.21
C VAL A 59 -12.32 2.36 1.22
N GLY A 60 -12.45 2.84 2.44
CA GLY A 60 -13.19 2.15 3.50
C GLY A 60 -14.70 2.10 3.21
N THR A 61 -15.38 1.14 3.82
CA THR A 61 -16.85 1.02 3.76
C THR A 61 -17.56 2.05 4.64
N THR A 62 -16.88 2.59 5.64
CA THR A 62 -17.27 3.75 6.42
C THR A 62 -16.30 4.87 6.09
N SER A 63 -16.82 6.09 5.98
CA SER A 63 -16.01 7.28 5.68
C SER A 63 -15.01 7.53 6.81
N TYR A 64 -13.76 7.18 6.58
CA TYR A 64 -12.62 7.57 7.42
C TYR A 64 -11.92 8.79 6.81
N ASP A 65 -12.74 9.78 6.38
CA ASP A 65 -12.23 10.96 5.68
C ASP A 65 -11.27 11.80 6.54
N ASP A 66 -11.28 11.61 7.85
CA ASP A 66 -10.40 12.31 8.81
C ASP A 66 -9.07 11.58 9.10
N MET A 67 -8.84 10.42 8.50
CA MET A 67 -7.63 9.60 8.78
C MET A 67 -6.34 10.27 8.30
N TYR A 68 -6.44 11.06 7.23
CA TYR A 68 -5.35 11.86 6.68
C TYR A 68 -5.73 13.34 6.70
N ALA A 69 -4.92 14.15 7.36
CA ALA A 69 -5.03 15.60 7.27
C ALA A 69 -4.77 16.04 5.83
N ARG A 70 -5.64 16.88 5.27
CA ARG A 70 -5.57 17.28 3.85
C ARG A 70 -4.48 18.29 3.53
N ASP A 71 -3.91 18.90 4.55
CA ASP A 71 -2.83 19.87 4.51
C ASP A 71 -1.46 19.26 4.83
N ILE A 72 -1.41 17.96 5.07
CA ILE A 72 -0.18 17.21 5.37
C ILE A 72 -0.01 16.08 4.35
N GLU A 73 1.17 15.99 3.77
CA GLU A 73 1.51 14.89 2.87
C GLU A 73 1.71 13.60 3.67
N PRO A 74 1.06 12.48 3.29
CA PRO A 74 1.28 11.18 3.91
C PRO A 74 2.75 10.76 3.81
N TRP A 75 3.26 10.16 4.87
CA TRP A 75 4.61 9.60 4.86
C TRP A 75 4.70 8.30 4.05
N GLU A 76 3.58 7.60 3.88
CA GLU A 76 3.47 6.39 3.08
C GLU A 76 3.90 6.64 1.64
N ALA A 77 4.76 5.77 1.14
CA ALA A 77 5.40 5.95 -0.17
C ALA A 77 4.39 5.99 -1.34
N ASN A 78 3.29 5.26 -1.21
CA ASN A 78 2.28 5.04 -2.25
C ASN A 78 0.99 5.86 -2.09
N LEU A 79 0.94 6.81 -1.16
CA LEU A 79 -0.20 7.71 -1.01
C LEU A 79 0.23 9.18 -1.11
N THR A 80 -0.70 10.05 -1.49
CA THR A 80 -0.50 11.51 -1.49
C THR A 80 -1.80 12.24 -1.21
N THR A 81 -1.71 13.42 -0.58
CA THR A 81 -2.77 14.42 -0.48
C THR A 81 -2.60 15.55 -1.50
N LEU A 82 -1.63 15.44 -2.40
CA LEU A 82 -1.16 16.43 -3.37
C LEU A 82 -0.37 17.60 -2.76
N VAL A 83 -0.32 17.76 -1.46
CA VAL A 83 0.39 18.86 -0.81
C VAL A 83 1.91 18.77 -1.05
N GLY A 84 2.46 17.56 -0.93
CA GLY A 84 3.88 17.28 -1.18
C GLY A 84 4.12 16.35 -2.36
N PHE A 85 3.17 16.25 -3.30
CA PHE A 85 3.28 15.32 -4.43
C PHE A 85 4.50 15.56 -5.31
N GLU A 86 4.97 16.81 -5.42
CA GLU A 86 6.19 17.14 -6.17
C GLU A 86 7.44 16.43 -5.62
N ASP A 87 7.46 16.12 -4.33
CA ASP A 87 8.57 15.44 -3.65
C ASP A 87 8.41 13.92 -3.62
N LYS A 88 7.26 13.38 -4.04
CA LYS A 88 7.07 11.93 -4.13
C LYS A 88 7.89 11.35 -5.27
N PHE A 89 8.70 10.31 -4.99
CA PHE A 89 9.56 9.68 -5.99
C PHE A 89 8.80 9.20 -7.23
N TRP A 90 7.55 8.78 -7.06
CA TRP A 90 6.72 8.25 -8.14
C TRP A 90 6.06 9.33 -9.01
N LYS A 91 6.19 10.60 -8.65
CA LYS A 91 5.81 11.67 -9.56
C LYS A 91 6.51 11.57 -10.91
N ALA A 92 7.80 11.23 -10.90
CA ALA A 92 8.58 11.01 -12.12
C ALA A 92 8.13 9.78 -12.92
N MET A 93 7.34 8.89 -12.33
CA MET A 93 6.79 7.70 -12.99
C MET A 93 5.45 7.98 -13.67
N VAL A 94 4.82 9.12 -13.41
CA VAL A 94 3.57 9.53 -14.07
C VAL A 94 3.90 9.99 -15.50
N PRO A 95 3.32 9.38 -16.54
CA PRO A 95 3.60 9.77 -17.92
C PRO A 95 3.24 11.23 -18.18
N ALA A 96 4.05 11.88 -19.01
CA ALA A 96 3.80 13.26 -19.41
C ALA A 96 2.40 13.39 -20.07
N GLY A 97 1.64 14.40 -19.66
CA GLY A 97 0.29 14.63 -20.15
C GLY A 97 -0.81 13.87 -19.39
N THR A 98 -0.46 13.00 -18.44
CA THR A 98 -1.45 12.39 -17.53
C THR A 98 -2.05 13.46 -16.62
N PRO A 99 -3.38 13.61 -16.56
CA PRO A 99 -4.03 14.56 -15.65
C PRO A 99 -3.72 14.26 -14.18
N VAL A 100 -3.60 15.30 -13.37
CA VAL A 100 -3.48 15.20 -11.90
C VAL A 100 -4.59 16.07 -11.29
N PRO A 101 -5.58 15.49 -10.59
CA PRO A 101 -5.85 14.06 -10.42
C PRO A 101 -6.15 13.32 -11.72
N THR A 102 -5.82 12.01 -11.74
CA THR A 102 -6.07 11.15 -12.90
C THR A 102 -7.49 10.56 -12.84
N PRO A 103 -8.30 10.65 -13.89
CA PRO A 103 -9.62 10.03 -13.92
C PRO A 103 -9.54 8.51 -13.78
N ASP A 104 -10.41 7.92 -12.95
CA ASP A 104 -10.49 6.45 -12.78
C ASP A 104 -11.30 5.82 -13.94
N THR A 105 -10.76 5.90 -15.16
CA THR A 105 -11.34 5.37 -16.39
C THR A 105 -10.44 4.31 -17.03
N PRO A 106 -10.97 3.43 -17.91
CA PRO A 106 -10.17 2.42 -18.59
C PRO A 106 -9.00 2.98 -19.41
N GLU A 107 -9.07 4.22 -19.83
CA GLU A 107 -8.00 4.91 -20.59
C GLU A 107 -6.67 4.92 -19.82
N TYR A 108 -6.73 5.04 -18.50
CA TYR A 108 -5.55 5.09 -17.62
C TYR A 108 -5.24 3.75 -16.93
N GLU A 109 -5.87 2.67 -17.39
CA GLU A 109 -5.54 1.33 -16.87
C GLU A 109 -4.16 0.90 -17.35
N GLY A 110 -3.36 0.34 -16.43
CA GLY A 110 -1.98 -0.08 -16.74
C GLY A 110 -0.95 1.06 -16.77
N GLY A 111 -1.33 2.27 -16.36
CA GLY A 111 -0.43 3.42 -16.22
C GLY A 111 -0.34 3.93 -14.78
N VAL A 112 0.83 4.48 -14.42
CA VAL A 112 0.97 5.24 -13.17
C VAL A 112 0.20 6.55 -13.33
N GLY A 113 -0.67 6.84 -12.36
CA GLY A 113 -1.46 8.06 -12.31
C GLY A 113 -1.59 8.58 -10.89
N VAL A 114 -2.58 9.45 -10.66
CA VAL A 114 -2.89 10.02 -9.34
C VAL A 114 -4.39 9.87 -9.14
N PHE A 115 -4.82 8.66 -8.78
CA PHE A 115 -6.23 8.29 -8.71
C PHE A 115 -6.83 8.62 -7.36
N GLU A 116 -7.93 9.34 -7.32
CA GLU A 116 -8.59 9.70 -6.07
C GLU A 116 -9.15 8.48 -5.34
N GLY A 117 -9.01 8.47 -4.03
CA GLY A 117 -9.39 7.38 -3.13
C GLY A 117 -8.18 6.54 -2.72
N GLY A 118 -8.01 6.35 -1.43
CA GLY A 118 -6.92 5.62 -0.79
C GLY A 118 -6.85 5.96 0.69
N GLY A 119 -6.08 5.19 1.47
CA GLY A 119 -5.98 5.42 2.90
C GLY A 119 -7.34 5.39 3.61
N TYR A 120 -8.25 4.53 3.17
CA TYR A 120 -9.65 4.44 3.59
C TYR A 120 -10.52 5.66 3.24
N ALA A 121 -9.94 6.76 2.75
CA ALA A 121 -10.66 7.97 2.39
C ALA A 121 -11.14 7.95 0.94
N ALA A 122 -12.40 8.35 0.71
CA ALA A 122 -12.96 8.43 -0.64
C ALA A 122 -12.47 9.66 -1.39
N LYS A 123 -12.09 10.73 -0.68
CA LYS A 123 -11.72 12.03 -1.24
C LYS A 123 -10.46 12.59 -0.62
N GLY A 124 -9.69 13.31 -1.44
CA GLY A 124 -8.53 14.09 -1.00
C GLY A 124 -7.29 13.28 -0.60
N VAL A 125 -7.31 11.97 -0.77
CA VAL A 125 -6.16 11.07 -0.74
C VAL A 125 -6.10 10.34 -2.07
N TYR A 126 -4.92 10.15 -2.60
CA TYR A 126 -4.70 9.62 -3.94
C TYR A 126 -3.69 8.50 -3.92
N ARG A 127 -3.90 7.51 -4.81
CA ARG A 127 -3.07 6.33 -5.02
C ARG A 127 -2.47 6.31 -6.42
N PRO A 128 -1.35 5.60 -6.65
CA PRO A 128 -0.63 5.64 -7.92
C PRO A 128 -1.21 4.74 -9.01
N TRP A 129 -2.10 3.81 -8.66
CA TRP A 129 -2.53 2.74 -9.56
C TRP A 129 -3.96 2.31 -9.32
N ARG A 130 -4.65 1.85 -10.36
CA ARG A 130 -6.06 1.43 -10.25
C ARG A 130 -6.25 0.13 -9.48
N ASN A 131 -5.39 -0.86 -9.72
CA ASN A 131 -5.49 -2.20 -9.14
C ASN A 131 -4.13 -2.67 -8.63
N CYS A 132 -3.80 -2.37 -7.39
CA CYS A 132 -2.58 -2.80 -6.70
C CYS A 132 -2.93 -3.86 -5.65
N LEU A 133 -1.97 -4.69 -5.25
CA LEU A 133 -2.13 -5.60 -4.11
C LEU A 133 -2.48 -4.82 -2.82
N MET A 134 -2.00 -3.57 -2.68
CA MET A 134 -2.38 -2.67 -1.58
C MET A 134 -3.80 -2.08 -1.71
N ASN A 135 -4.48 -2.30 -2.85
CA ASN A 135 -5.84 -1.84 -3.09
C ASN A 135 -6.85 -2.99 -3.02
N ASN A 136 -6.65 -4.05 -3.80
CA ASN A 136 -7.69 -5.05 -3.99
C ASN A 136 -7.13 -6.46 -4.20
N LEU A 137 -7.12 -7.25 -3.14
CA LEU A 137 -6.69 -8.66 -3.12
C LEU A 137 -7.54 -9.60 -4.00
N HIS A 138 -8.69 -9.13 -4.51
CA HIS A 138 -9.55 -9.92 -5.40
C HIS A 138 -9.17 -9.76 -6.87
N ARG A 139 -8.58 -8.61 -7.24
CA ARG A 139 -8.34 -8.26 -8.64
C ARG A 139 -6.91 -8.49 -9.10
N THR A 140 -5.97 -8.51 -8.18
CA THR A 140 -4.56 -8.69 -8.51
C THR A 140 -3.80 -9.48 -7.45
N ASP A 141 -2.67 -10.06 -7.85
CA ASP A 141 -1.70 -10.76 -7.01
C ASP A 141 -0.40 -9.97 -6.92
N GLU A 142 -0.33 -8.80 -7.56
CA GLU A 142 0.90 -8.06 -7.78
C GLU A 142 0.84 -6.67 -7.16
N PHE A 143 1.99 -6.22 -6.66
CA PHE A 143 2.19 -4.82 -6.35
C PHE A 143 2.25 -3.99 -7.65
N CYS A 144 1.72 -2.78 -7.60
CA CYS A 144 1.88 -1.85 -8.70
C CYS A 144 3.35 -1.41 -8.87
N PRO A 145 3.71 -0.81 -10.02
CA PRO A 145 5.09 -0.37 -10.26
C PRO A 145 5.65 0.56 -9.19
N VAL A 146 4.82 1.41 -8.59
CA VAL A 146 5.24 2.33 -7.51
C VAL A 146 5.57 1.57 -6.24
N CYS A 147 4.68 0.67 -5.80
CA CYS A 147 4.93 -0.17 -4.62
C CYS A 147 6.13 -1.09 -4.84
N THR A 148 6.26 -1.69 -6.03
CA THR A 148 7.41 -2.52 -6.39
C THR A 148 8.72 -1.73 -6.31
N LYS A 149 8.73 -0.50 -6.85
CA LYS A 149 9.93 0.35 -6.78
C LYS A 149 10.29 0.69 -5.33
N ALA A 150 9.31 1.06 -4.50
CA ALA A 150 9.54 1.33 -3.08
C ALA A 150 10.15 0.11 -2.36
N ILE A 151 9.65 -1.10 -2.67
CA ILE A 151 10.17 -2.37 -2.13
C ILE A 151 11.63 -2.57 -2.56
N CYS A 152 11.92 -2.44 -3.85
CA CYS A 152 13.28 -2.64 -4.37
C CYS A 152 14.27 -1.63 -3.78
N ASP A 153 13.92 -0.35 -3.74
CA ASP A 153 14.76 0.71 -3.19
C ASP A 153 15.10 0.45 -1.71
N TYR A 154 14.12 -0.02 -0.93
CA TYR A 154 14.33 -0.34 0.49
C TYR A 154 15.21 -1.58 0.68
N ILE A 155 15.00 -2.63 -0.11
CA ILE A 155 15.85 -3.83 -0.07
C ILE A 155 17.29 -3.47 -0.45
N GLU A 156 17.48 -2.66 -1.49
CA GLU A 156 18.80 -2.17 -1.89
C GLU A 156 19.46 -1.34 -0.78
N PHE A 157 18.69 -0.54 -0.05
CA PHE A 157 19.21 0.21 1.10
C PHE A 157 19.68 -0.72 2.22
N LEU A 158 18.93 -1.79 2.52
CA LEU A 158 19.29 -2.75 3.56
C LEU A 158 20.52 -3.61 3.19
N CYS A 159 20.81 -3.75 1.90
CA CYS A 159 21.94 -4.55 1.40
C CYS A 159 23.27 -3.78 1.27
N ARG A 160 23.29 -2.50 1.64
CA ARG A 160 24.49 -1.63 1.60
C ARG A 160 25.24 -1.69 2.92
#